data_d6fa89ef9082c28c9550bcb46b37704f
#
_entry.id   d6fa89ef9082c28c9550bcb46b37704f
#
_cell.length_a   1.000
_cell.length_b   1.000
_cell.length_c   1.000
_cell.angle_alpha   90.00
_cell.angle_beta   90.00
_cell.angle_gamma   90.00
#
_symmetry.space_group_name_H-M   'P 1'
#
loop_
_entity.id
_entity.type
_entity.pdbx_description
1 polymer ?
#
loop_
_entity_poly.entity_id
_entity_poly.type
_entity_poly.pdbx_seq_one_letter_code
_entity_poly.pdbx_strand_id
1 'polypeptide(L)'
;MKTARHCTLLVFLVALCAALSFADEPGRHPAYLHALTDLRHARAHLENLAPTHHMDKEEEHAIEEIDKAIAEIKHGSIDDGKYLNDHPPVDARMDRAGRFHRAMELLDKAHNDIARGEEDPSVRGLRDRALHHIDEAHRIVDHLIVQAANY
;
A
#
# COMPACT_ATOMS: atom_id res chain seq x y z
N MET A 1 -50.87 32.60 9.20
CA MET A 1 -50.65 31.18 8.89
C MET A 1 -49.57 30.98 7.80
N LYS A 2 -48.48 31.76 7.77
CA LYS A 2 -47.39 31.63 6.77
C LYS A 2 -46.05 31.12 7.35
N THR A 3 -45.91 31.06 8.67
CA THR A 3 -44.66 30.71 9.34
C THR A 3 -44.42 29.19 9.52
N ALA A 4 -45.49 28.37 9.51
CA ALA A 4 -45.40 26.94 9.72
C ALA A 4 -44.82 26.15 8.50
N ARG A 5 -44.95 26.69 7.28
CA ARG A 5 -44.48 26.03 6.04
C ARG A 5 -42.96 26.10 5.84
N HIS A 6 -42.29 27.10 6.43
CA HIS A 6 -40.83 27.24 6.29
C HIS A 6 -40.04 26.36 7.27
N CYS A 7 -40.65 26.06 8.42
CA CYS A 7 -39.99 25.20 9.43
C CYS A 7 -39.92 23.74 8.98
N THR A 8 -40.93 23.24 8.25
CA THR A 8 -40.98 21.87 7.74
C THR A 8 -39.97 21.66 6.61
N LEU A 9 -39.72 22.68 5.78
CA LEU A 9 -38.75 22.58 4.67
C LEU A 9 -37.30 22.55 5.20
N LEU A 10 -37.01 23.28 6.29
CA LEU A 10 -35.69 23.32 6.91
C LEU A 10 -35.32 21.98 7.56
N VAL A 11 -36.30 21.32 8.20
CA VAL A 11 -36.10 19.99 8.82
C VAL A 11 -35.83 18.91 7.76
N PHE A 12 -36.47 18.98 6.60
CA PHE A 12 -36.22 18.05 5.50
C PHE A 12 -34.84 18.24 4.86
N LEU A 13 -34.34 19.48 4.77
CA LEU A 13 -33.03 19.77 4.21
C LEU A 13 -31.90 19.30 5.11
N VAL A 14 -32.05 19.41 6.44
CA VAL A 14 -31.05 18.90 7.41
C VAL A 14 -31.06 17.39 7.45
N ALA A 15 -32.19 16.72 7.29
CA ALA A 15 -32.27 15.25 7.24
C ALA A 15 -31.62 14.66 5.96
N LEU A 16 -31.66 15.40 4.84
CA LEU A 16 -31.04 14.95 3.58
C LEU A 16 -29.52 15.06 3.60
N CYS A 17 -28.94 16.02 4.35
CA CYS A 17 -27.49 16.13 4.51
C CYS A 17 -26.89 15.01 5.40
N ALA A 18 -27.67 14.42 6.30
CA ALA A 18 -27.20 13.32 7.14
C ALA A 18 -27.13 11.96 6.39
N ALA A 19 -27.79 11.83 5.24
CA ALA A 19 -27.78 10.60 4.45
C ALA A 19 -26.60 10.45 3.49
N LEU A 20 -25.72 11.45 3.37
CA LEU A 20 -24.55 11.42 2.49
C LEU A 20 -23.23 11.10 3.21
N SER A 21 -23.28 10.84 4.50
CA SER A 21 -22.10 10.37 5.25
C SER A 21 -22.07 8.84 5.30
N PHE A 22 -22.18 8.18 4.15
CA PHE A 22 -21.53 6.88 4.01
C PHE A 22 -20.04 7.19 3.80
N ALA A 23 -19.37 7.60 4.86
CA ALA A 23 -17.95 7.37 4.97
C ALA A 23 -17.79 5.86 4.82
N ASP A 24 -17.07 5.47 3.78
CA ASP A 24 -16.60 4.10 3.60
C ASP A 24 -16.09 3.64 4.96
N GLU A 25 -16.80 2.71 5.61
CA GLU A 25 -16.34 2.20 6.89
C GLU A 25 -14.97 1.60 6.62
N PRO A 26 -13.89 2.08 7.26
CA PRO A 26 -12.58 1.50 7.06
C PRO A 26 -12.72 0.00 7.29
N GLY A 27 -12.33 -0.81 6.33
CA GLY A 27 -12.37 -2.26 6.44
C GLY A 27 -11.74 -2.70 7.77
N ARG A 28 -12.01 -3.91 8.22
CA ARG A 28 -11.62 -4.45 9.54
C ARG A 28 -10.15 -4.23 9.91
N HIS A 29 -9.30 -3.95 8.90
CA HIS A 29 -7.86 -3.68 9.02
C HIS A 29 -7.38 -2.68 7.96
N PRO A 30 -7.77 -1.39 8.05
CA PRO A 30 -7.44 -0.39 7.02
C PRO A 30 -5.93 -0.21 6.84
N ALA A 31 -5.13 -0.31 7.91
CA ALA A 31 -3.68 -0.22 7.85
C ALA A 31 -3.06 -1.30 6.94
N TYR A 32 -3.55 -2.53 7.03
CA TYR A 32 -3.08 -3.62 6.16
C TYR A 32 -3.49 -3.43 4.69
N LEU A 33 -4.66 -2.86 4.42
CA LEU A 33 -5.09 -2.54 3.05
C LEU A 33 -4.23 -1.42 2.45
N HIS A 34 -3.85 -0.42 3.24
CA HIS A 34 -2.90 0.61 2.82
C HIS A 34 -1.53 0.00 2.55
N ALA A 35 -1.02 -0.84 3.46
CA ALA A 35 0.24 -1.53 3.27
C ALA A 35 0.27 -2.39 2.01
N LEU A 36 -0.79 -3.17 1.71
CA LEU A 36 -0.91 -3.92 0.46
C LEU A 36 -0.83 -3.02 -0.77
N THR A 37 -1.46 -1.84 -0.71
CA THR A 37 -1.39 -0.86 -1.81
C THR A 37 0.03 -0.34 -1.98
N ASP A 38 0.69 0.07 -0.91
CA ASP A 38 2.05 0.61 -0.94
C ASP A 38 3.07 -0.45 -1.39
N LEU A 39 2.94 -1.70 -0.94
CA LEU A 39 3.78 -2.82 -1.37
C LEU A 39 3.65 -3.09 -2.88
N ARG A 40 2.43 -3.06 -3.44
CA ARG A 40 2.24 -3.21 -4.89
C ARG A 40 2.87 -2.05 -5.68
N HIS A 41 2.78 -0.83 -5.17
CA HIS A 41 3.44 0.31 -5.80
C HIS A 41 4.96 0.21 -5.71
N ALA A 42 5.52 -0.21 -4.57
CA ALA A 42 6.96 -0.45 -4.42
C ALA A 42 7.45 -1.50 -5.42
N ARG A 43 6.75 -2.62 -5.52
CA ARG A 43 7.00 -3.70 -6.48
C ARG A 43 7.02 -3.17 -7.92
N ALA A 44 6.00 -2.41 -8.32
CA ALA A 44 5.89 -1.86 -9.67
C ALA A 44 7.02 -0.87 -10.02
N HIS A 45 7.54 -0.12 -9.04
CA HIS A 45 8.71 0.72 -9.25
C HIS A 45 10.00 -0.07 -9.47
N LEU A 46 10.16 -1.23 -8.83
CA LEU A 46 11.31 -2.11 -9.02
C LEU A 46 11.20 -2.88 -10.34
N GLU A 47 10.02 -3.35 -10.70
CA GLU A 47 9.78 -4.23 -11.85
C GLU A 47 10.09 -3.57 -13.20
N ASN A 48 9.95 -2.28 -13.31
CA ASN A 48 10.16 -1.43 -14.50
C ASN A 48 9.96 -2.14 -15.84
N LEU A 49 8.75 -2.09 -16.34
CA LEU A 49 8.34 -2.74 -17.60
C LEU A 49 8.88 -2.08 -18.88
N ALA A 50 9.92 -1.24 -18.80
CA ALA A 50 10.54 -0.67 -19.99
C ALA A 50 11.21 -1.79 -20.83
N PRO A 51 10.98 -1.84 -22.16
CA PRO A 51 11.48 -2.93 -23.02
C PRO A 51 13.02 -3.07 -23.03
N THR A 52 13.74 -2.03 -22.59
CA THR A 52 15.21 -1.99 -22.56
C THR A 52 15.80 -2.25 -21.18
N HIS A 53 14.94 -2.43 -20.17
CA HIS A 53 15.40 -2.70 -18.81
C HIS A 53 15.73 -4.17 -18.64
N HIS A 54 16.94 -4.45 -18.21
CA HIS A 54 17.33 -5.76 -17.70
C HIS A 54 17.34 -5.68 -16.17
N MET A 55 16.39 -6.37 -15.55
CA MET A 55 16.32 -6.50 -14.10
C MET A 55 17.54 -7.29 -13.62
N ASP A 56 18.23 -6.79 -12.63
CA ASP A 56 19.32 -7.54 -12.01
C ASP A 56 18.78 -8.47 -10.90
N LYS A 57 19.66 -9.34 -10.40
CA LYS A 57 19.27 -10.34 -9.40
C LYS A 57 18.87 -9.72 -8.05
N GLU A 58 19.37 -8.54 -7.73
CA GLU A 58 19.03 -7.86 -6.49
C GLU A 58 17.65 -7.20 -6.61
N GLU A 59 17.30 -6.63 -7.78
CA GLU A 59 15.95 -6.16 -8.05
C GLU A 59 14.93 -7.33 -7.99
N GLU A 60 15.25 -8.48 -8.61
CA GLU A 60 14.43 -9.70 -8.53
C GLU A 60 14.22 -10.14 -7.08
N HIS A 61 15.30 -10.18 -6.28
CA HIS A 61 15.22 -10.58 -4.87
C HIS A 61 14.40 -9.61 -4.03
N ALA A 62 14.53 -8.29 -4.24
CA ALA A 62 13.68 -7.31 -3.56
C ALA A 62 12.19 -7.50 -3.89
N ILE A 63 11.86 -7.79 -5.14
CA ILE A 63 10.50 -8.10 -5.59
C ILE A 63 9.98 -9.37 -4.91
N GLU A 64 10.79 -10.43 -4.83
CA GLU A 64 10.41 -11.68 -4.15
C GLU A 64 10.08 -11.45 -2.67
N GLU A 65 10.86 -10.63 -1.97
CA GLU A 65 10.59 -10.30 -0.56
C GLU A 65 9.29 -9.48 -0.42
N ILE A 66 9.02 -8.52 -1.32
CA ILE A 66 7.75 -7.80 -1.35
C ILE A 66 6.58 -8.76 -1.60
N ASP A 67 6.71 -9.69 -2.53
CA ASP A 67 5.67 -10.69 -2.84
C ASP A 67 5.39 -11.60 -1.63
N LYS A 68 6.41 -11.99 -0.87
CA LYS A 68 6.25 -12.74 0.38
C LYS A 68 5.50 -11.90 1.43
N ALA A 69 5.85 -10.63 1.61
CA ALA A 69 5.15 -9.74 2.53
C ALA A 69 3.65 -9.62 2.17
N ILE A 70 3.33 -9.42 0.89
CA ILE A 70 1.95 -9.37 0.39
C ILE A 70 1.23 -10.70 0.67
N ALA A 71 1.89 -11.85 0.44
CA ALA A 71 1.31 -13.16 0.67
C ALA A 71 1.01 -13.39 2.17
N GLU A 72 1.91 -13.00 3.08
CA GLU A 72 1.68 -13.09 4.52
C GLU A 72 0.48 -12.26 4.97
N ILE A 73 0.35 -11.01 4.50
CA ILE A 73 -0.79 -10.15 4.82
C ILE A 73 -2.09 -10.78 4.32
N LYS A 74 -2.12 -11.25 3.08
CA LYS A 74 -3.31 -11.88 2.48
C LYS A 74 -3.68 -13.20 3.18
N HIS A 75 -2.70 -13.96 3.66
CA HIS A 75 -2.93 -15.19 4.42
C HIS A 75 -3.60 -14.92 5.78
N GLY A 76 -3.40 -13.75 6.36
CA GLY A 76 -4.10 -13.28 7.55
C GLY A 76 -5.58 -12.92 7.35
N SER A 77 -6.17 -13.31 6.23
CA SER A 77 -7.57 -13.01 5.86
C SER A 77 -7.83 -11.53 5.54
N ILE A 78 -6.77 -10.79 5.21
CA ILE A 78 -6.85 -9.39 4.79
C ILE A 78 -6.60 -9.37 3.29
N ASP A 79 -7.62 -9.64 2.51
CA ASP A 79 -7.54 -9.66 1.05
C ASP A 79 -8.16 -8.38 0.47
N ASP A 80 -7.38 -7.66 -0.32
CA ASP A 80 -7.81 -6.48 -1.06
C ASP A 80 -8.50 -6.82 -2.39
N GLY A 81 -8.71 -8.10 -2.68
CA GLY A 81 -9.32 -8.59 -3.90
C GLY A 81 -8.45 -8.44 -5.16
N LYS A 82 -7.19 -8.04 -5.01
CA LYS A 82 -6.24 -7.85 -6.11
C LYS A 82 -5.28 -9.05 -6.23
N TYR A 83 -4.86 -9.32 -7.45
CA TYR A 83 -3.81 -10.33 -7.71
C TYR A 83 -2.42 -9.76 -7.44
N LEU A 84 -1.43 -10.65 -7.22
CA LEU A 84 -0.01 -10.24 -7.10
C LEU A 84 0.46 -9.47 -8.33
N ASN A 85 -0.03 -9.86 -9.50
CA ASN A 85 0.33 -9.25 -10.79
C ASN A 85 -0.50 -8.00 -11.13
N ASP A 86 -1.29 -7.47 -10.21
CA ASP A 86 -1.91 -6.15 -10.40
C ASP A 86 -0.83 -5.08 -10.35
N HIS A 87 -0.55 -4.48 -11.51
CA HIS A 87 0.46 -3.44 -11.65
C HIS A 87 -0.19 -2.06 -11.62
N PRO A 88 -0.06 -1.32 -10.51
CA PRO A 88 -0.45 0.08 -10.51
C PRO A 88 0.44 0.85 -11.50
N PRO A 89 -0.12 1.87 -12.19
CA PRO A 89 0.66 2.68 -13.11
C PRO A 89 1.77 3.43 -12.36
N VAL A 90 3.00 3.32 -12.87
CA VAL A 90 4.17 4.06 -12.38
C VAL A 90 4.62 5.08 -13.43
N ASP A 91 5.28 6.17 -13.00
CA ASP A 91 5.81 7.16 -13.93
C ASP A 91 7.00 6.56 -14.72
N ALA A 92 6.75 6.26 -15.99
CA ALA A 92 7.75 5.70 -16.90
C ALA A 92 8.94 6.67 -17.18
N ARG A 93 8.84 7.95 -16.81
CA ARG A 93 9.92 8.94 -16.98
C ARG A 93 10.88 8.98 -15.79
N MET A 94 10.52 8.33 -14.69
CA MET A 94 11.39 8.26 -13.51
C MET A 94 12.63 7.43 -13.84
N ASP A 95 13.81 7.97 -13.57
CA ASP A 95 15.06 7.24 -13.73
C ASP A 95 15.19 6.09 -12.72
N ARG A 96 16.20 5.25 -12.91
CA ARG A 96 16.41 4.06 -12.05
C ARG A 96 16.56 4.42 -10.58
N ALA A 97 17.39 5.43 -10.29
CA ALA A 97 17.63 5.87 -8.91
C ALA A 97 16.36 6.42 -8.26
N GLY A 98 15.61 7.25 -8.99
CA GLY A 98 14.33 7.78 -8.53
C GLY A 98 13.30 6.69 -8.22
N ARG A 99 13.26 5.61 -9.04
CA ARG A 99 12.39 4.47 -8.78
C ARG A 99 12.77 3.72 -7.51
N PHE A 100 14.06 3.52 -7.25
CA PHE A 100 14.53 2.89 -6.02
C PHE A 100 14.19 3.73 -4.79
N HIS A 101 14.42 5.04 -4.84
CA HIS A 101 14.00 5.94 -3.77
C HIS A 101 12.49 5.90 -3.53
N ARG A 102 11.71 5.86 -4.61
CA ARG A 102 10.25 5.77 -4.47
C ARG A 102 9.80 4.44 -3.91
N ALA A 103 10.41 3.33 -4.31
CA ALA A 103 10.14 2.02 -3.72
C ALA A 103 10.46 2.01 -2.22
N MET A 104 11.60 2.61 -1.83
CA MET A 104 12.00 2.76 -0.43
C MET A 104 10.95 3.49 0.41
N GLU A 105 10.49 4.68 -0.05
CA GLU A 105 9.44 5.44 0.64
C GLU A 105 8.15 4.64 0.84
N LEU A 106 7.79 3.80 -0.14
CA LEU A 106 6.60 2.98 -0.09
C LEU A 106 6.77 1.79 0.87
N LEU A 107 7.96 1.20 0.92
CA LEU A 107 8.30 0.17 1.91
C LEU A 107 8.24 0.72 3.35
N ASP A 108 8.77 1.94 3.57
CA ASP A 108 8.68 2.62 4.87
C ASP A 108 7.22 2.85 5.30
N LYS A 109 6.35 3.26 4.39
CA LYS A 109 4.93 3.44 4.66
C LYS A 109 4.26 2.12 5.00
N ALA A 110 4.47 1.08 4.18
CA ALA A 110 3.91 -0.23 4.41
C ALA A 110 4.36 -0.81 5.75
N HIS A 111 5.65 -0.70 6.09
CA HIS A 111 6.19 -1.11 7.38
C HIS A 111 5.47 -0.40 8.54
N ASN A 112 5.37 0.93 8.46
CA ASN A 112 4.72 1.73 9.52
C ASN A 112 3.24 1.39 9.69
N ASP A 113 2.53 1.15 8.60
CA ASP A 113 1.11 0.79 8.64
C ASP A 113 0.90 -0.58 9.29
N ILE A 114 1.72 -1.58 8.94
CA ILE A 114 1.67 -2.91 9.54
C ILE A 114 2.09 -2.87 11.02
N ALA A 115 3.16 -2.14 11.34
CA ALA A 115 3.67 -2.04 12.71
C ALA A 115 2.68 -1.38 13.68
N ARG A 116 1.86 -0.43 13.18
CA ARG A 116 0.80 0.25 13.96
C ARG A 116 -0.53 -0.48 13.94
N GLY A 117 -0.68 -1.49 13.08
CA GLY A 117 -1.92 -2.25 12.96
C GLY A 117 -2.33 -2.88 14.29
N GLU A 118 -3.65 -2.98 14.54
CA GLU A 118 -4.18 -3.60 15.75
C GLU A 118 -3.69 -5.04 15.89
N GLU A 119 -3.31 -5.40 17.10
CA GLU A 119 -2.84 -6.75 17.42
C GLU A 119 -4.02 -7.71 17.54
N ASP A 120 -4.48 -8.27 16.43
CA ASP A 120 -5.26 -9.49 16.51
C ASP A 120 -4.31 -10.65 16.86
N PRO A 121 -4.50 -11.35 17.98
CA PRO A 121 -3.63 -12.46 18.37
C PRO A 121 -3.54 -13.57 17.29
N SER A 122 -4.58 -13.72 16.48
CA SER A 122 -4.63 -14.73 15.42
C SER A 122 -3.73 -14.40 14.22
N VAL A 123 -3.41 -13.12 14.02
CA VAL A 123 -2.55 -12.65 12.91
C VAL A 123 -1.17 -12.14 13.35
N ARG A 124 -0.88 -12.18 14.66
CA ARG A 124 0.39 -11.67 15.20
C ARG A 124 1.62 -12.27 14.51
N GLY A 125 1.67 -13.58 14.35
CA GLY A 125 2.80 -14.24 13.69
C GLY A 125 2.90 -13.90 12.21
N LEU A 126 1.79 -13.61 11.52
CA LEU A 126 1.77 -13.16 10.13
C LEU A 126 2.32 -11.75 10.01
N ARG A 127 1.94 -10.87 10.95
CA ARG A 127 2.48 -9.50 11.01
C ARG A 127 4.01 -9.51 11.12
N ASP A 128 4.55 -10.27 12.05
CA ASP A 128 5.98 -10.33 12.29
C ASP A 128 6.74 -10.86 11.06
N ARG A 129 6.19 -11.86 10.35
CA ARG A 129 6.77 -12.34 9.10
C ARG A 129 6.67 -11.33 7.96
N ALA A 130 5.53 -10.64 7.82
CA ALA A 130 5.37 -9.58 6.83
C ALA A 130 6.36 -8.43 7.06
N LEU A 131 6.53 -7.99 8.31
CA LEU A 131 7.53 -6.98 8.68
C LEU A 131 8.95 -7.44 8.35
N HIS A 132 9.30 -8.69 8.67
CA HIS A 132 10.61 -9.26 8.33
C HIS A 132 10.89 -9.20 6.81
N HIS A 133 9.93 -9.57 5.97
CA HIS A 133 10.08 -9.51 4.52
C HIS A 133 10.18 -8.07 4.01
N ILE A 134 9.44 -7.12 4.60
CA ILE A 134 9.56 -5.70 4.25
C ILE A 134 10.94 -5.15 4.62
N ASP A 135 11.45 -5.49 5.80
CA ASP A 135 12.79 -5.07 6.24
C ASP A 135 13.88 -5.62 5.33
N GLU A 136 13.73 -6.86 4.88
CA GLU A 136 14.68 -7.46 3.94
C GLU A 136 14.61 -6.80 2.55
N ALA A 137 13.41 -6.54 2.03
CA ALA A 137 13.24 -5.79 0.78
C ALA A 137 13.85 -4.38 0.91
N HIS A 138 13.61 -3.69 2.02
CA HIS A 138 14.16 -2.37 2.31
C HIS A 138 15.69 -2.39 2.28
N ARG A 139 16.33 -3.35 2.95
CA ARG A 139 17.78 -3.51 2.97
C ARG A 139 18.37 -3.71 1.56
N ILE A 140 17.70 -4.51 0.73
CA ILE A 140 18.12 -4.74 -0.65
C ILE A 140 18.00 -3.47 -1.48
N VAL A 141 16.87 -2.76 -1.37
CA VAL A 141 16.63 -1.51 -2.11
C VAL A 141 17.62 -0.41 -1.68
N ASP A 142 17.97 -0.33 -0.40
CA ASP A 142 19.02 0.59 0.07
C ASP A 142 20.36 0.32 -0.63
N HIS A 143 20.75 -0.96 -0.74
CA HIS A 143 21.95 -1.34 -1.47
C HIS A 143 21.90 -0.97 -2.97
N LEU A 144 20.74 -1.16 -3.62
CA LEU A 144 20.53 -0.75 -5.02
C LEU A 144 20.64 0.78 -5.20
N ILE A 145 20.17 1.58 -4.23
CA ILE A 145 20.33 3.04 -4.24
C ILE A 145 21.79 3.41 -4.18
N VAL A 146 22.57 2.82 -3.27
CA VAL A 146 23.99 3.08 -3.14
C VAL A 146 24.75 2.67 -4.40
N GLN A 147 24.41 1.55 -5.01
CA GLN A 147 25.00 1.14 -6.29
C GLN A 147 24.67 2.14 -7.41
N ALA A 148 23.39 2.54 -7.55
CA ALA A 148 22.97 3.48 -8.58
C ALA A 148 23.63 4.86 -8.47
N ALA A 149 24.05 5.28 -7.27
CA ALA A 149 24.74 6.54 -7.03
C ALA A 149 26.24 6.50 -7.42
N ASN A 150 26.81 5.31 -7.62
CA ASN A 150 28.22 5.10 -7.94
C ASN A 150 28.50 4.90 -9.44
N TYR A 151 27.45 4.95 -10.27
CA TYR A 151 27.52 4.84 -11.74
C TYR A 151 27.10 6.15 -12.41
#